data_c588a99d347088a328a098661537dcb4
#
_entry.id   c588a99d347088a328a098661537dcb4
#
_cell.length_a   1.000
_cell.length_b   1.000
_cell.length_c   1.000
_cell.angle_alpha   90.00
_cell.angle_beta   90.00
_cell.angle_gamma   90.00
#
_symmetry.space_group_name_H-M   'P 1'
#
loop_
_entity.id
_entity.type
_entity.pdbx_description
1 polymer ?
#
loop_
_entity_poly.entity_id
_entity_poly.type
_entity_poly.pdbx_seq_one_letter_code
_entity_poly.pdbx_strand_id
1 'polypeptide(L)'
;SFAVSCKKKPKEVPPPPPQAQEQPKVEKVEQPVVKEPVLSEEEIYLQKSLEQINKDKPLANIYFDYDKALIRDDAKPVLEANASWLTKFKTIKVLVEGHCDERGTEEYNMALGEKRAKAAMDYLTSLGIASGRLRIISYGKSQPADPGHNESAWQKNRRDQFLVIEK
;
A
#
# COMPACT_ATOMS: atom_id res chain seq x y z
N SER A 1 100.09 60.76 28.66
CA SER A 1 99.73 59.40 28.19
C SER A 1 98.22 59.29 28.10
N PHE A 2 97.71 59.36 26.92
CA PHE A 2 96.30 59.29 26.69
C PHE A 2 95.94 57.87 26.19
N ALA A 3 95.09 57.19 26.89
CA ALA A 3 94.49 55.91 26.45
C ALA A 3 93.21 56.16 25.66
N VAL A 4 93.22 55.76 24.41
CA VAL A 4 92.05 55.82 23.55
C VAL A 4 91.32 54.52 23.68
N SER A 5 90.07 54.62 24.22
CA SER A 5 89.16 53.52 24.38
C SER A 5 88.37 53.32 23.06
N CYS A 6 88.60 52.23 22.33
CA CYS A 6 87.76 51.83 21.19
C CYS A 6 86.46 51.17 21.68
N LYS A 7 85.31 51.88 21.54
CA LYS A 7 83.99 51.26 21.68
C LYS A 7 83.64 50.48 20.41
N LYS A 8 83.51 49.17 20.55
CA LYS A 8 82.96 48.31 19.52
C LYS A 8 81.47 48.56 19.39
N LYS A 9 80.96 48.86 18.19
CA LYS A 9 79.55 48.93 17.84
C LYS A 9 78.90 47.56 17.93
N PRO A 10 77.66 47.43 18.47
CA PRO A 10 76.94 46.19 18.42
C PRO A 10 76.55 45.87 16.98
N LYS A 11 76.69 44.62 16.57
CA LYS A 11 76.13 44.09 15.31
C LYS A 11 74.57 44.07 15.40
N GLU A 12 73.94 44.78 14.48
CA GLU A 12 72.48 44.65 14.29
C GLU A 12 72.19 43.22 13.76
N VAL A 13 71.33 42.55 14.50
CA VAL A 13 70.76 41.24 14.09
C VAL A 13 69.62 41.56 13.11
N PRO A 14 69.61 40.97 11.87
CA PRO A 14 68.51 41.22 10.96
C PRO A 14 67.20 40.65 11.54
N PRO A 15 66.04 41.31 11.30
CA PRO A 15 64.74 40.84 11.77
C PRO A 15 64.40 39.49 11.13
N PRO A 16 63.75 38.60 11.91
CA PRO A 16 63.29 37.31 11.37
C PRO A 16 62.28 37.52 10.23
N PRO A 17 62.27 36.61 9.23
CA PRO A 17 61.31 36.72 8.13
C PRO A 17 59.91 36.63 8.65
N PRO A 18 58.94 37.32 7.99
CA PRO A 18 57.54 37.28 8.43
C PRO A 18 57.01 35.84 8.39
N GLN A 19 56.57 35.39 9.54
CA GLN A 19 55.85 34.12 9.64
C GLN A 19 54.60 34.20 8.74
N ALA A 20 54.54 33.31 7.75
CA ALA A 20 53.31 33.11 6.98
C ALA A 20 52.18 32.76 7.95
N GLN A 21 51.20 33.62 8.04
CA GLN A 21 49.94 33.32 8.73
C GLN A 21 49.32 32.17 7.97
N GLU A 22 49.31 30.96 8.56
CA GLU A 22 48.48 29.87 8.12
C GLU A 22 47.01 30.34 8.19
N GLN A 23 46.43 30.53 7.02
CA GLN A 23 44.99 30.73 6.91
C GLN A 23 44.30 29.49 7.49
N PRO A 24 43.27 29.65 8.37
CA PRO A 24 42.52 28.51 8.86
C PRO A 24 41.87 27.80 7.66
N LYS A 25 42.28 26.55 7.47
CA LYS A 25 41.70 25.63 6.50
C LYS A 25 40.21 25.53 6.86
N VAL A 26 39.35 26.20 6.10
CA VAL A 26 37.89 26.04 6.20
C VAL A 26 37.60 24.60 5.85
N GLU A 27 37.43 23.79 6.89
CA GLU A 27 36.94 22.44 6.79
C GLU A 27 35.48 22.57 6.28
N LYS A 28 35.33 22.23 5.00
CA LYS A 28 34.03 22.21 4.35
C LYS A 28 33.21 21.13 5.05
N VAL A 29 32.39 21.54 6.03
CA VAL A 29 31.39 20.68 6.66
C VAL A 29 30.47 20.26 5.54
N GLU A 30 30.65 19.04 5.02
CA GLU A 30 29.68 18.39 4.15
C GLU A 30 28.42 18.21 5.00
N GLN A 31 27.43 19.03 4.73
CA GLN A 31 26.09 18.83 5.29
C GLN A 31 25.64 17.43 4.86
N PRO A 32 25.17 16.59 5.79
CA PRO A 32 24.62 15.31 5.41
C PRO A 32 23.49 15.57 4.41
N VAL A 33 23.67 15.04 3.19
CA VAL A 33 22.61 15.02 2.17
C VAL A 33 21.48 14.21 2.77
N VAL A 34 20.45 14.89 3.27
CA VAL A 34 19.19 14.26 3.65
C VAL A 34 18.62 13.69 2.37
N LYS A 35 18.85 12.39 2.13
CA LYS A 35 18.17 11.66 1.07
C LYS A 35 16.69 11.72 1.41
N GLU A 36 15.90 12.40 0.59
CA GLU A 36 14.45 12.33 0.69
C GLU A 36 14.06 10.85 0.74
N PRO A 37 13.16 10.45 1.65
CA PRO A 37 12.74 9.06 1.74
C PRO A 37 12.11 8.65 0.41
N VAL A 38 12.74 7.72 -0.28
CA VAL A 38 12.18 7.12 -1.50
C VAL A 38 11.00 6.27 -1.04
N LEU A 39 9.78 6.70 -1.40
CA LEU A 39 8.56 5.97 -1.11
C LEU A 39 8.62 4.58 -1.73
N SER A 40 8.14 3.58 -1.00
CA SER A 40 7.98 2.21 -1.52
C SER A 40 6.88 2.16 -2.59
N GLU A 41 6.86 1.10 -3.41
CA GLU A 41 5.81 0.90 -4.40
C GLU A 41 4.42 0.84 -3.76
N GLU A 42 4.30 0.28 -2.54
CA GLU A 42 3.08 0.24 -1.78
C GLU A 42 2.61 1.65 -1.38
N GLU A 43 3.51 2.48 -0.87
CA GLU A 43 3.20 3.85 -0.48
C GLU A 43 2.77 4.70 -1.69
N ILE A 44 3.45 4.55 -2.83
CA ILE A 44 3.06 5.20 -4.09
C ILE A 44 1.67 4.73 -4.53
N TYR A 45 1.40 3.42 -4.47
CA TYR A 45 0.10 2.88 -4.83
C TYR A 45 -1.02 3.41 -3.95
N LEU A 46 -0.78 3.52 -2.63
CA LEU A 46 -1.73 4.04 -1.66
C LEU A 46 -1.99 5.56 -1.78
N GLN A 47 -1.23 6.29 -2.59
CA GLN A 47 -1.54 7.69 -2.93
C GLN A 47 -2.70 7.81 -3.92
N LYS A 48 -3.05 6.75 -4.67
CA LYS A 48 -4.21 6.75 -5.57
C LYS A 48 -5.50 6.96 -4.78
N SER A 49 -6.51 7.57 -5.39
CA SER A 49 -7.86 7.64 -4.82
C SER A 49 -8.48 6.24 -4.71
N LEU A 50 -9.47 6.05 -3.82
CA LEU A 50 -10.22 4.79 -3.71
C LEU A 50 -10.88 4.42 -5.04
N GLU A 51 -11.42 5.41 -5.75
CA GLU A 51 -12.02 5.22 -7.08
C GLU A 51 -10.99 4.65 -8.07
N GLN A 52 -9.77 5.22 -8.10
CA GLN A 52 -8.71 4.75 -8.98
C GLN A 52 -8.26 3.33 -8.62
N ILE A 53 -8.12 3.03 -7.32
CA ILE A 53 -7.77 1.69 -6.86
C ILE A 53 -8.83 0.68 -7.29
N ASN A 54 -10.12 0.99 -7.10
CA ASN A 54 -11.22 0.10 -7.48
C ASN A 54 -11.35 -0.05 -9.01
N LYS A 55 -11.01 1.00 -9.78
CA LYS A 55 -10.95 0.95 -11.25
C LYS A 55 -9.84 0.00 -11.74
N ASP A 56 -8.72 -0.04 -11.03
CA ASP A 56 -7.62 -0.97 -11.34
C ASP A 56 -7.99 -2.44 -11.05
N LYS A 57 -9.09 -2.69 -10.32
CA LYS A 57 -9.60 -4.01 -9.95
C LYS A 57 -8.53 -4.93 -9.36
N PRO A 58 -7.86 -4.53 -8.27
CA PRO A 58 -6.79 -5.32 -7.68
C PRO A 58 -7.27 -6.61 -7.06
N LEU A 59 -8.56 -6.70 -6.74
CA LEU A 59 -9.24 -7.85 -6.17
C LEU A 59 -10.20 -8.44 -7.20
N ALA A 60 -10.03 -9.72 -7.49
CA ALA A 60 -10.86 -10.43 -8.45
C ALA A 60 -12.14 -10.96 -7.81
N ASN A 61 -13.23 -10.95 -8.57
CA ASN A 61 -14.50 -11.52 -8.15
C ASN A 61 -14.43 -13.05 -8.10
N ILE A 62 -15.27 -13.64 -7.26
CA ILE A 62 -15.52 -15.08 -7.23
C ILE A 62 -16.96 -15.39 -7.62
N TYR A 63 -17.22 -16.61 -8.08
CA TYR A 63 -18.51 -17.03 -8.59
C TYR A 63 -19.02 -18.28 -7.88
N PHE A 64 -20.34 -18.43 -7.87
CA PHE A 64 -21.03 -19.51 -7.16
C PHE A 64 -21.91 -20.33 -8.08
N ASP A 65 -22.14 -21.57 -7.70
CA ASP A 65 -23.15 -22.41 -8.28
C ASP A 65 -24.55 -21.90 -7.94
N TYR A 66 -25.52 -22.36 -8.72
CA TYR A 66 -26.93 -22.05 -8.43
C TYR A 66 -27.30 -22.50 -7.04
N ASP A 67 -27.97 -21.61 -6.32
CA ASP A 67 -28.50 -21.85 -4.97
C ASP A 67 -27.47 -22.31 -3.93
N LYS A 68 -26.18 -22.00 -4.14
CA LYS A 68 -25.11 -22.36 -3.22
C LYS A 68 -24.34 -21.12 -2.74
N ALA A 69 -23.84 -21.22 -1.50
CA ALA A 69 -22.90 -20.29 -0.89
C ALA A 69 -21.53 -20.96 -0.59
N LEU A 70 -21.34 -22.21 -1.02
CA LEU A 70 -20.07 -22.92 -0.85
C LEU A 70 -19.03 -22.35 -1.83
N ILE A 71 -17.84 -22.03 -1.30
CA ILE A 71 -16.70 -21.62 -2.13
C ILE A 71 -16.31 -22.77 -3.05
N ARG A 72 -16.34 -22.50 -4.37
CA ARG A 72 -15.97 -23.45 -5.41
C ARG A 72 -14.46 -23.68 -5.41
N ASP A 73 -14.02 -24.81 -5.90
CA ASP A 73 -12.59 -25.11 -5.98
C ASP A 73 -11.82 -24.15 -6.90
N ASP A 74 -12.44 -23.68 -7.99
CA ASP A 74 -11.87 -22.67 -8.88
C ASP A 74 -11.85 -21.24 -8.29
N ALA A 75 -12.64 -20.97 -7.25
CA ALA A 75 -12.63 -19.70 -6.53
C ALA A 75 -11.51 -19.61 -5.47
N LYS A 76 -11.03 -20.75 -4.96
CA LYS A 76 -9.99 -20.78 -3.93
C LYS A 76 -8.70 -20.08 -4.34
N PRO A 77 -8.08 -20.39 -5.51
CA PRO A 77 -6.86 -19.68 -5.96
C PRO A 77 -7.10 -18.18 -6.19
N VAL A 78 -8.32 -17.78 -6.56
CA VAL A 78 -8.66 -16.35 -6.68
C VAL A 78 -8.66 -15.68 -5.31
N LEU A 79 -9.26 -16.30 -4.29
CA LEU A 79 -9.25 -15.78 -2.91
C LEU A 79 -7.84 -15.77 -2.32
N GLU A 80 -6.99 -16.75 -2.64
CA GLU A 80 -5.57 -16.77 -2.24
C GLU A 80 -4.79 -15.61 -2.86
N ALA A 81 -5.03 -15.30 -4.13
CA ALA A 81 -4.44 -14.13 -4.80
C ALA A 81 -4.92 -12.82 -4.16
N ASN A 82 -6.23 -12.70 -3.87
CA ASN A 82 -6.80 -11.57 -3.16
C ASN A 82 -6.18 -11.42 -1.76
N ALA A 83 -6.02 -12.50 -1.02
CA ALA A 83 -5.39 -12.51 0.30
C ALA A 83 -3.91 -12.08 0.22
N SER A 84 -3.17 -12.54 -0.78
CA SER A 84 -1.78 -12.14 -1.00
C SER A 84 -1.66 -10.64 -1.25
N TRP A 85 -2.55 -10.08 -2.05
CA TRP A 85 -2.61 -8.64 -2.29
C TRP A 85 -2.96 -7.88 -0.99
N LEU A 86 -3.94 -8.33 -0.22
CA LEU A 86 -4.31 -7.74 1.06
C LEU A 86 -3.21 -7.84 2.13
N THR A 87 -2.37 -8.86 2.05
CA THR A 87 -1.19 -9.02 2.93
C THR A 87 -0.11 -7.99 2.60
N LYS A 88 0.05 -7.63 1.33
CA LYS A 88 0.95 -6.57 0.88
C LYS A 88 0.44 -5.20 1.36
N PHE A 89 -0.84 -4.91 1.22
CA PHE A 89 -1.47 -3.62 1.58
C PHE A 89 -2.22 -3.72 2.91
N LYS A 90 -1.50 -3.69 4.02
CA LYS A 90 -2.00 -4.02 5.37
C LYS A 90 -3.06 -3.05 5.92
N THR A 91 -3.07 -1.80 5.47
CA THR A 91 -4.01 -0.76 5.94
C THR A 91 -5.35 -0.81 5.24
N ILE A 92 -5.42 -1.42 4.06
CA ILE A 92 -6.63 -1.47 3.24
C ILE A 92 -7.74 -2.28 3.92
N LYS A 93 -8.95 -1.71 3.90
CA LYS A 93 -10.19 -2.39 4.26
C LYS A 93 -11.05 -2.65 3.03
N VAL A 94 -11.74 -3.76 3.03
CA VAL A 94 -12.51 -4.27 1.89
C VAL A 94 -13.95 -4.53 2.28
N LEU A 95 -14.86 -4.17 1.38
CA LEU A 95 -16.26 -4.58 1.39
C LEU A 95 -16.42 -5.77 0.44
N VAL A 96 -16.99 -6.86 0.93
CA VAL A 96 -17.39 -8.03 0.16
C VAL A 96 -18.89 -7.93 -0.12
N GLU A 97 -19.23 -7.79 -1.38
CA GLU A 97 -20.62 -7.66 -1.84
C GLU A 97 -21.12 -8.98 -2.40
N GLY A 98 -22.16 -9.54 -1.76
CA GLY A 98 -22.80 -10.78 -2.20
C GLY A 98 -23.96 -10.52 -3.15
N HIS A 99 -23.92 -11.17 -4.30
CA HIS A 99 -24.92 -11.04 -5.37
C HIS A 99 -25.49 -12.39 -5.77
N CYS A 100 -26.73 -12.35 -6.26
CA CYS A 100 -27.48 -13.51 -6.74
C CYS A 100 -28.00 -13.26 -8.16
N ASP A 101 -28.40 -14.33 -8.83
CA ASP A 101 -29.20 -14.22 -10.05
C ASP A 101 -30.65 -13.84 -9.73
N GLU A 102 -31.44 -13.58 -10.74
CA GLU A 102 -32.81 -13.04 -10.61
C GLU A 102 -33.85 -14.04 -10.04
N ARG A 103 -33.52 -15.34 -10.01
CA ARG A 103 -34.46 -16.40 -9.62
C ARG A 103 -34.69 -16.42 -8.10
N GLY A 104 -35.95 -16.62 -7.68
CA GLY A 104 -36.33 -16.61 -6.27
C GLY A 104 -36.82 -15.25 -5.77
N THR A 105 -37.21 -15.21 -4.50
CA THR A 105 -37.70 -13.97 -3.87
C THR A 105 -36.58 -13.02 -3.51
N GLU A 106 -36.88 -11.77 -3.24
CA GLU A 106 -35.90 -10.75 -2.81
C GLU A 106 -35.27 -11.15 -1.47
N GLU A 107 -36.09 -11.52 -0.50
CA GLU A 107 -35.66 -11.89 0.86
C GLU A 107 -34.76 -13.11 0.84
N TYR A 108 -35.10 -14.11 0.02
CA TYR A 108 -34.27 -15.30 -0.14
C TYR A 108 -32.90 -14.94 -0.70
N ASN A 109 -32.86 -14.14 -1.78
CA ASN A 109 -31.61 -13.73 -2.43
C ASN A 109 -30.76 -12.81 -1.53
N MET A 110 -31.40 -11.95 -0.72
CA MET A 110 -30.67 -11.15 0.27
C MET A 110 -29.95 -12.06 1.28
N ALA A 111 -30.64 -13.06 1.82
CA ALA A 111 -30.04 -14.03 2.75
C ALA A 111 -28.95 -14.90 2.08
N LEU A 112 -29.16 -15.31 0.81
CA LEU A 112 -28.17 -16.10 0.06
C LEU A 112 -26.91 -15.29 -0.26
N GLY A 113 -27.08 -14.02 -0.67
CA GLY A 113 -25.95 -13.11 -0.93
C GLY A 113 -25.14 -12.84 0.34
N GLU A 114 -25.81 -12.67 1.49
CA GLU A 114 -25.11 -12.52 2.77
C GLU A 114 -24.28 -13.78 3.13
N LYS A 115 -24.86 -14.97 2.96
CA LYS A 115 -24.15 -16.24 3.19
C LYS A 115 -22.93 -16.38 2.29
N ARG A 116 -22.99 -15.95 1.01
CA ARG A 116 -21.88 -15.94 0.06
C ARG A 116 -20.78 -15.01 0.53
N ALA A 117 -21.10 -13.74 0.78
CA ALA A 117 -20.15 -12.74 1.26
C ALA A 117 -19.48 -13.18 2.57
N LYS A 118 -20.27 -13.80 3.48
CA LYS A 118 -19.72 -14.36 4.72
C LYS A 118 -18.75 -15.52 4.46
N ALA A 119 -19.07 -16.43 3.55
CA ALA A 119 -18.20 -17.54 3.21
C ALA A 119 -16.86 -17.06 2.63
N ALA A 120 -16.87 -16.03 1.76
CA ALA A 120 -15.66 -15.41 1.24
C ALA A 120 -14.86 -14.70 2.34
N MET A 121 -15.51 -13.96 3.25
CA MET A 121 -14.88 -13.33 4.40
C MET A 121 -14.23 -14.36 5.33
N ASP A 122 -14.92 -15.44 5.65
CA ASP A 122 -14.41 -16.51 6.52
C ASP A 122 -13.18 -17.20 5.88
N TYR A 123 -13.22 -17.41 4.55
CA TYR A 123 -12.08 -17.98 3.82
C TYR A 123 -10.87 -17.04 3.82
N LEU A 124 -11.05 -15.74 3.53
CA LEU A 124 -9.96 -14.75 3.62
C LEU A 124 -9.37 -14.66 5.03
N THR A 125 -10.24 -14.75 6.06
CA THR A 125 -9.81 -14.75 7.46
C THR A 125 -8.97 -15.99 7.79
N SER A 126 -9.35 -17.16 7.26
CA SER A 126 -8.55 -18.40 7.42
C SER A 126 -7.17 -18.32 6.75
N LEU A 127 -7.03 -17.46 5.73
CA LEU A 127 -5.74 -17.14 5.09
C LEU A 127 -4.94 -16.05 5.82
N GLY A 128 -5.41 -15.59 6.99
CA GLY A 128 -4.69 -14.65 7.85
C GLY A 128 -5.06 -13.18 7.67
N ILE A 129 -6.11 -12.86 6.88
CA ILE A 129 -6.61 -11.48 6.80
C ILE A 129 -7.44 -11.17 8.04
N ALA A 130 -7.09 -10.11 8.78
CA ALA A 130 -7.80 -9.72 9.99
C ALA A 130 -9.27 -9.40 9.68
N SER A 131 -10.21 -9.99 10.42
CA SER A 131 -11.66 -9.81 10.21
C SER A 131 -12.10 -8.34 10.29
N GLY A 132 -11.45 -7.52 11.13
CA GLY A 132 -11.71 -6.09 11.23
C GLY A 132 -11.40 -5.27 9.96
N ARG A 133 -10.71 -5.87 8.99
CA ARG A 133 -10.45 -5.29 7.67
C ARG A 133 -11.51 -5.65 6.62
N LEU A 134 -12.41 -6.55 6.95
CA LEU A 134 -13.41 -7.09 6.02
C LEU A 134 -14.81 -6.70 6.51
N ARG A 135 -15.61 -6.18 5.60
CA ARG A 135 -17.05 -5.95 5.81
C ARG A 135 -17.83 -6.71 4.76
N ILE A 136 -19.04 -7.09 5.07
CA ILE A 136 -19.94 -7.77 4.13
C ILE A 136 -21.22 -6.96 3.94
N ILE A 137 -21.76 -7.03 2.73
CA ILE A 137 -23.11 -6.57 2.40
C ILE A 137 -23.72 -7.52 1.37
N SER A 138 -25.02 -7.71 1.41
CA SER A 138 -25.75 -8.40 0.35
C SER A 138 -26.58 -7.41 -0.45
N TYR A 139 -26.54 -7.53 -1.74
CA TYR A 139 -27.46 -6.88 -2.67
C TYR A 139 -28.49 -7.86 -3.25
N GLY A 140 -28.41 -9.14 -2.85
CA GLY A 140 -29.29 -10.15 -3.40
C GLY A 140 -29.29 -10.11 -4.92
N LYS A 141 -30.47 -10.01 -5.53
CA LYS A 141 -30.66 -9.90 -6.99
C LYS A 141 -30.80 -8.47 -7.52
N SER A 142 -30.71 -7.46 -6.65
CA SER A 142 -31.05 -6.06 -7.01
C SER A 142 -30.00 -5.38 -7.89
N GLN A 143 -28.76 -5.90 -7.94
CA GLN A 143 -27.66 -5.31 -8.72
C GLN A 143 -27.04 -6.36 -9.66
N PRO A 144 -27.70 -6.72 -10.75
CA PRO A 144 -27.17 -7.68 -11.70
C PRO A 144 -25.96 -7.10 -12.46
N ALA A 145 -24.92 -7.92 -12.66
CA ALA A 145 -23.78 -7.58 -13.53
C ALA A 145 -24.16 -7.74 -15.01
N ASP A 146 -25.05 -8.66 -15.30
CA ASP A 146 -25.59 -8.92 -16.63
C ASP A 146 -27.13 -8.99 -16.53
N PRO A 147 -27.88 -8.12 -17.21
CA PRO A 147 -29.33 -8.06 -17.16
C PRO A 147 -30.02 -9.17 -17.98
N GLY A 148 -29.29 -10.05 -18.62
CA GLY A 148 -29.85 -11.14 -19.43
C GLY A 148 -30.58 -12.20 -18.58
N HIS A 149 -31.57 -12.86 -19.18
CA HIS A 149 -32.43 -13.85 -18.55
C HIS A 149 -32.06 -15.29 -18.99
N ASN A 150 -30.77 -15.63 -18.93
CA ASN A 150 -30.24 -16.94 -19.34
C ASN A 150 -29.09 -17.38 -18.41
N GLU A 151 -28.69 -18.65 -18.51
CA GLU A 151 -27.67 -19.20 -17.63
C GLU A 151 -26.33 -18.47 -17.72
N SER A 152 -25.95 -17.97 -18.89
CA SER A 152 -24.72 -17.18 -19.04
C SER A 152 -24.75 -15.88 -18.22
N ALA A 153 -25.87 -15.15 -18.24
CA ALA A 153 -26.07 -13.96 -17.43
C ALA A 153 -26.19 -14.31 -15.94
N TRP A 154 -26.95 -15.34 -15.60
CA TRP A 154 -27.12 -15.78 -14.23
C TRP A 154 -25.81 -16.19 -13.58
N GLN A 155 -24.94 -16.87 -14.30
CA GLN A 155 -23.62 -17.25 -13.79
C GLN A 155 -22.73 -16.03 -13.44
N LYS A 156 -22.79 -14.97 -14.23
CA LYS A 156 -22.09 -13.72 -13.94
C LYS A 156 -22.71 -12.98 -12.73
N ASN A 157 -24.00 -13.16 -12.49
CA ASN A 157 -24.70 -12.52 -11.40
C ASN A 157 -24.48 -13.23 -10.06
N ARG A 158 -24.27 -14.55 -10.05
CA ARG A 158 -23.94 -15.33 -8.85
C ARG A 158 -22.47 -15.11 -8.46
N ARG A 159 -22.18 -13.94 -7.88
CA ARG A 159 -20.81 -13.54 -7.58
C ARG A 159 -20.66 -12.89 -6.21
N ASP A 160 -19.45 -12.89 -5.69
CA ASP A 160 -19.02 -11.90 -4.72
C ASP A 160 -18.04 -10.93 -5.40
N GLN A 161 -18.22 -9.66 -5.11
CA GLN A 161 -17.39 -8.56 -5.58
C GLN A 161 -16.65 -7.94 -4.40
N PHE A 162 -15.38 -7.54 -4.61
CA PHE A 162 -14.54 -6.99 -3.57
C PHE A 162 -14.20 -5.54 -3.90
N LEU A 163 -14.54 -4.62 -2.99
CA LEU A 163 -14.27 -3.19 -3.14
C LEU A 163 -13.38 -2.70 -2.00
N VAL A 164 -12.35 -1.93 -2.35
CA VAL A 164 -11.56 -1.20 -1.37
C VAL A 164 -12.38 -0.02 -0.87
N ILE A 165 -12.58 0.07 0.46
CA ILE A 165 -13.41 1.11 1.09
C ILE A 165 -12.60 2.03 1.99
N GLU A 166 -11.41 1.62 2.38
CA GLU A 166 -10.50 2.41 3.23
C GLU A 166 -9.04 1.97 2.95
N LYS A 167 -8.07 2.88 3.12
CA LYS A 167 -6.64 2.64 2.90
C LYS A 167 -5.77 3.29 3.98
#